data_57fc8d6be99fe42924be13c9ed963405
#
_entry.id   57fc8d6be99fe42924be13c9ed963405
#
_cell.length_a   1.000
_cell.length_b   1.000
_cell.length_c   1.000
_cell.angle_alpha   90.00
_cell.angle_beta   90.00
_cell.angle_gamma   90.00
#
_symmetry.space_group_name_H-M   'P 1'
#
loop_
_entity.id
_entity.type
_entity.pdbx_description
1 polymer ?
#
loop_
_entity_poly.entity_id
_entity_poly.type
_entity_poly.pdbx_seq_one_letter_code
_entity_poly.pdbx_strand_id
1 'polypeptide(L)' 'LPIWADIRAEQREILTVAVERGYFETPREVTLDELAEELNIPRSTVSYRLRRATAELAKRFSNRQL' A
#
# COMPACT_ATOMS: atom_id res chain seq x y z
N LEU A 1 -12.94 11.14 -11.14
CA LEU A 1 -12.89 9.94 -10.32
C LEU A 1 -11.89 10.11 -9.18
N PRO A 2 -12.14 9.47 -8.03
CA PRO A 2 -11.17 9.51 -6.93
C PRO A 2 -9.84 8.92 -7.35
N ILE A 3 -8.77 9.39 -6.72
CA ILE A 3 -7.41 8.95 -7.07
C ILE A 3 -7.24 7.43 -6.90
N TRP A 4 -7.96 6.83 -5.95
CA TRP A 4 -7.84 5.39 -5.68
C TRP A 4 -8.65 4.51 -6.65
N ALA A 5 -9.47 5.11 -7.52
CA ALA A 5 -10.38 4.35 -8.39
C ALA A 5 -9.66 3.45 -9.39
N ASP A 6 -8.44 3.80 -9.78
CA ASP A 6 -7.68 3.03 -10.76
C ASP A 6 -6.75 1.99 -10.11
N ILE A 7 -6.77 1.89 -8.79
CA ILE A 7 -5.91 0.96 -8.07
C ILE A 7 -6.65 -0.36 -7.91
N ARG A 8 -5.98 -1.45 -8.24
CA ARG A 8 -6.59 -2.77 -8.14
C ARG A 8 -7.03 -3.06 -6.70
N ALA A 9 -8.10 -3.87 -6.58
CA ALA A 9 -8.69 -4.17 -5.28
C ALA A 9 -7.68 -4.75 -4.30
N GLU A 10 -6.84 -5.70 -4.73
CA GLU A 10 -5.85 -6.31 -3.83
C GLU A 10 -4.78 -5.31 -3.40
N GLN A 11 -4.46 -4.34 -4.26
CA GLN A 11 -3.50 -3.30 -3.90
C GLN A 11 -4.10 -2.32 -2.91
N ARG A 12 -5.38 -1.97 -3.08
CA ARG A 12 -6.08 -1.11 -2.14
C ARG A 12 -6.19 -1.75 -0.78
N GLU A 13 -6.50 -3.05 -0.75
CA GLU A 13 -6.64 -3.79 0.49
C GLU A 13 -5.35 -3.77 1.29
N ILE A 14 -4.23 -4.07 0.63
CA ILE A 14 -2.93 -4.06 1.29
C ILE A 14 -2.56 -2.66 1.77
N LEU A 15 -2.82 -1.65 0.94
CA LEU A 15 -2.50 -0.28 1.30
C LEU A 15 -3.31 0.16 2.52
N THR A 16 -4.59 -0.18 2.54
CA THR A 16 -5.48 0.15 3.65
C THR A 16 -4.99 -0.49 4.95
N VAL A 17 -4.68 -1.78 4.90
CA VAL A 17 -4.18 -2.49 6.08
C VAL A 17 -2.85 -1.89 6.54
N ALA A 18 -1.95 -1.59 5.60
CA ALA A 18 -0.66 -0.99 5.93
C ALA A 18 -0.84 0.34 6.66
N VAL A 19 -1.74 1.19 6.16
CA VAL A 19 -2.01 2.47 6.80
C VAL A 19 -2.58 2.26 8.21
N GLU A 20 -3.55 1.38 8.32
CA GLU A 20 -4.23 1.12 9.59
C GLU A 20 -3.29 0.54 10.65
N ARG A 21 -2.30 -0.25 10.22
CA ARG A 21 -1.35 -0.87 11.15
C ARG A 21 -0.12 0.01 11.41
N GLY A 22 -0.03 1.17 10.77
CA GLY A 22 1.06 2.10 11.03
C GLY A 22 2.33 1.82 10.24
N TYR A 23 2.22 1.14 9.11
CA TYR A 23 3.38 0.85 8.27
C TYR A 23 4.07 2.14 7.78
N PHE A 24 3.29 3.17 7.54
CA PHE A 24 3.80 4.44 7.03
C PHE A 24 4.10 5.47 8.12
N GLU A 25 4.00 5.06 9.39
CA GLU A 25 4.33 5.96 10.49
C GLU A 25 5.84 6.09 10.66
N THR A 26 6.25 7.14 11.35
CA THR A 26 7.65 7.39 11.67
C THR A 26 7.78 7.59 13.18
N PRO A 27 8.31 6.63 13.93
CA PRO A 27 8.82 5.33 13.45
C PRO A 27 7.70 4.38 13.03
N ARG A 28 8.07 3.42 12.19
CA ARG A 28 7.11 2.45 11.67
C ARG A 28 6.57 1.57 12.79
N GLU A 29 5.26 1.35 12.81
CA GLU A 29 4.60 0.59 13.86
C GLU A 29 4.41 -0.88 13.51
N VAL A 30 4.60 -1.26 12.25
CA VAL A 30 4.47 -2.64 11.79
C VAL A 30 5.51 -2.92 10.72
N THR A 31 5.99 -4.16 10.65
CA THR A 31 6.95 -4.57 9.63
C THR A 31 6.27 -5.27 8.48
N LEU A 32 7.01 -5.43 7.35
CA LEU A 32 6.51 -6.21 6.22
C LEU A 32 6.24 -7.65 6.62
N ASP A 33 7.09 -8.23 7.46
CA ASP A 33 6.88 -9.60 7.93
C ASP A 33 5.59 -9.73 8.71
N GLU A 34 5.31 -8.77 9.57
CA GLU A 34 4.07 -8.77 10.34
C GLU A 34 2.84 -8.60 9.46
N LEU A 35 2.93 -7.74 8.45
CA LEU A 35 1.82 -7.59 7.50
C LEU A 35 1.58 -8.86 6.70
N ALA A 36 2.66 -9.52 6.26
CA ALA A 36 2.57 -10.76 5.52
C ALA A 36 1.90 -11.84 6.36
N GLU A 37 2.26 -11.93 7.62
CA GLU A 37 1.68 -12.89 8.53
C GLU A 37 0.19 -12.64 8.75
N GLU A 38 -0.18 -11.38 8.99
CA GLU A 38 -1.58 -11.02 9.21
C GLU A 38 -2.44 -11.29 7.97
N LEU A 39 -1.92 -10.99 6.79
CA LEU A 39 -2.64 -11.17 5.54
C LEU A 39 -2.53 -12.59 4.99
N ASN A 40 -1.68 -13.40 5.60
CA ASN A 40 -1.47 -14.79 5.20
C ASN A 40 -1.02 -14.92 3.74
N ILE A 41 -0.10 -14.06 3.33
CA ILE A 41 0.49 -14.07 1.99
C ILE A 41 2.00 -13.89 2.12
N PRO A 42 2.78 -14.30 1.09
CA PRO A 42 4.23 -14.15 1.16
C PRO A 42 4.66 -12.69 1.29
N ARG A 43 5.76 -12.48 2.00
CA ARG A 43 6.32 -11.15 2.18
C ARG A 43 6.61 -10.47 0.85
N SER A 44 7.14 -11.21 -0.11
CA SER A 44 7.43 -10.67 -1.44
C SER A 44 6.18 -10.15 -2.13
N THR A 45 5.04 -10.82 -1.92
CA THR A 45 3.77 -10.38 -2.48
C THR A 45 3.31 -9.09 -1.82
N VAL A 46 3.44 -8.99 -0.49
CA VAL A 46 3.08 -7.76 0.22
C VAL A 46 3.93 -6.61 -0.28
N SER A 47 5.24 -6.83 -0.36
CA SER A 47 6.18 -5.81 -0.83
C SER A 47 5.85 -5.34 -2.23
N TYR A 48 5.58 -6.29 -3.13
CA TYR A 48 5.24 -5.96 -4.52
C TYR A 48 3.96 -5.13 -4.60
N ARG A 49 2.91 -5.58 -3.91
CA ARG A 49 1.62 -4.91 -3.97
C ARG A 49 1.66 -3.52 -3.33
N LEU A 50 2.39 -3.36 -2.22
CA LEU A 50 2.58 -2.05 -1.60
C LEU A 50 3.32 -1.10 -2.54
N ARG A 51 4.39 -1.60 -3.16
CA ARG A 51 5.16 -0.79 -4.09
C ARG A 51 4.30 -0.34 -5.27
N ARG A 52 3.49 -1.24 -5.82
CA ARG A 52 2.60 -0.90 -6.92
C ARG A 52 1.55 0.12 -6.50
N ALA A 53 0.95 -0.08 -5.34
CA ALA A 53 -0.09 0.83 -4.84
C ALA A 53 0.46 2.23 -4.61
N THR A 54 1.62 2.34 -3.96
CA THR A 54 2.22 3.64 -3.68
C THR A 54 2.69 4.32 -4.97
N ALA A 55 3.20 3.54 -5.92
CA ALA A 55 3.62 4.08 -7.21
C ALA A 55 2.43 4.66 -7.97
N GLU A 56 1.30 3.96 -7.99
CA GLU A 56 0.11 4.45 -8.67
C GLU A 56 -0.42 5.72 -8.02
N LEU A 57 -0.45 5.76 -6.69
CA LEU A 57 -0.87 6.97 -5.99
C LEU A 57 0.06 8.14 -6.28
N ALA A 58 1.36 7.90 -6.29
CA ALA A 58 2.34 8.94 -6.57
C ALA A 58 2.17 9.50 -7.98
N LYS A 59 1.94 8.62 -8.95
CA LYS A 59 1.72 9.04 -10.33
C LYS A 59 0.45 9.89 -10.46
N ARG A 60 -0.64 9.44 -9.84
CA ARG A 60 -1.90 10.17 -9.88
C ARG A 60 -1.77 11.52 -9.23
N PHE A 61 -1.12 11.57 -8.07
CA PHE A 61 -0.89 12.82 -7.37
C PHE A 61 -0.07 13.78 -8.22
N SER A 62 1.02 13.29 -8.81
CA SER A 62 1.90 14.10 -9.65
C SER A 62 1.16 14.67 -10.87
N ASN A 63 0.37 13.83 -11.52
CA ASN A 63 -0.41 14.27 -12.68
C ASN A 63 -1.41 15.36 -12.33
N ARG A 64 -2.01 15.27 -11.14
CA ARG A 64 -2.96 16.29 -10.68
C ARG A 64 -2.28 17.62 -10.37
N GLN A 65 -1.03 17.55 -9.91
CA GLN A 65 -0.28 18.77 -9.59
C GLN A 65 0.16 19.50 -10.85
N LEU A 66 0.33 18.80 -11.94
CA LEU A 66 0.72 19.37 -13.21
C LEU A 66 -0.48 19.86 -13.98
#